data_cb55822c692030cf258050969ec1f62e
#
_entry.id   cb55822c692030cf258050969ec1f62e
#
_cell.length_a   1.000
_cell.length_b   1.000
_cell.length_c   1.000
_cell.angle_alpha   90.00
_cell.angle_beta   90.00
_cell.angle_gamma   90.00
#
_symmetry.space_group_name_H-M   'P 1'
#
loop_
_entity.id
_entity.type
_entity.pdbx_description
1 polymer ?
#
loop_
_entity_poly.entity_id
_entity_poly.type
_entity_poly.pdbx_seq_one_letter_code
_entity_poly.pdbx_strand_id
1 'polypeptide(L)' 'MDITDHEAVPDHRILDEDEAEEVLEKYGADRDDLPKIERTDAALKQDDPEVGDVVEIHRDSPTAGKTTYYRVVVEPQ' A
#
# COMPACT_ATOMS: atom_id res chain seq x y z
N MET A 1 -11.34 -15.46 -21.66
CA MET A 1 -11.05 -15.23 -21.25
C MET A 1 -10.53 -14.66 -20.70
N ASP A 2 -10.55 -14.45 -20.27
CA ASP A 2 -10.16 -13.96 -19.81
C ASP A 2 -9.36 -13.89 -19.11
N ILE A 3 -9.32 -14.19 -18.89
CA ILE A 3 -8.23 -14.23 -18.50
C ILE A 3 -7.53 -13.27 -17.84
N THR A 4 -7.76 -12.36 -17.97
CA THR A 4 -7.18 -11.27 -17.35
C THR A 4 -7.25 -11.25 -15.90
N ASP A 5 -8.06 -11.98 -15.38
CA ASP A 5 -8.14 -12.05 -13.97
C ASP A 5 -6.87 -12.50 -13.39
N HIS A 6 -6.07 -13.15 -14.13
CA HIS A 6 -4.83 -13.53 -13.59
C HIS A 6 -3.94 -12.38 -13.41
N GLU A 7 -4.27 -11.33 -14.09
CA GLU A 7 -3.50 -10.13 -13.98
C GLU A 7 -3.92 -9.31 -12.80
N ALA A 8 -4.67 -9.85 -11.93
CA ALA A 8 -5.18 -9.10 -10.80
C ALA A 8 -4.05 -8.42 -10.06
N VAL A 9 -4.14 -7.13 -9.93
CA VAL A 9 -3.19 -6.36 -9.13
C VAL A 9 -3.44 -6.70 -7.68
N PRO A 10 -2.41 -7.01 -6.89
CA PRO A 10 -2.64 -7.28 -5.48
C PRO A 10 -3.28 -6.08 -4.81
N ASP A 11 -4.16 -6.34 -3.86
CA ASP A 11 -4.81 -5.28 -3.12
C ASP A 11 -3.80 -4.45 -2.33
N HIS A 12 -2.72 -5.09 -1.91
CA HIS A 12 -1.67 -4.43 -1.13
C HIS A 12 -0.34 -4.72 -1.80
N ARG A 13 0.47 -3.68 -1.96
CA ARG A 13 1.79 -3.81 -2.56
C ARG A 13 2.79 -3.01 -1.75
N ILE A 14 3.90 -3.64 -1.39
CA ILE A 14 4.96 -2.94 -0.66
C ILE A 14 5.80 -2.19 -1.68
N LEU A 15 5.93 -0.89 -1.51
CA LEU A 15 6.75 -0.08 -2.40
C LEU A 15 8.20 -0.14 -1.96
N ASP A 16 9.12 -0.14 -2.92
CA ASP A 16 10.52 -0.04 -2.54
C ASP A 16 10.81 1.41 -2.15
N GLU A 17 12.04 1.65 -1.70
CA GLU A 17 12.39 2.96 -1.17
C GLU A 17 12.23 4.06 -2.20
N ASP A 18 12.66 3.80 -3.42
CA ASP A 18 12.58 4.80 -4.48
C ASP A 18 11.12 5.13 -4.81
N GLU A 19 10.29 4.11 -4.93
CA GLU A 19 8.88 4.32 -5.21
C GLU A 19 8.20 5.07 -4.07
N ALA A 20 8.54 4.70 -2.84
CA ALA A 20 7.94 5.36 -1.69
C ALA A 20 8.29 6.84 -1.66
N GLU A 21 9.54 7.17 -1.96
CA GLU A 21 9.97 8.56 -1.98
C GLU A 21 9.26 9.35 -3.07
N GLU A 22 9.07 8.73 -4.22
CA GLU A 22 8.34 9.39 -5.30
C GLU A 22 6.92 9.72 -4.91
N VAL A 23 6.26 8.77 -4.26
CA VAL A 23 4.89 8.98 -3.83
C VAL A 23 4.81 10.09 -2.80
N LEU A 24 5.70 10.08 -1.83
CA LEU A 24 5.70 11.10 -0.78
C LEU A 24 5.96 12.48 -1.36
N GLU A 25 6.89 12.56 -2.29
CA GLU A 25 7.19 13.83 -2.92
C GLU A 25 6.01 14.33 -3.75
N LYS A 26 5.37 13.41 -4.47
CA LYS A 26 4.24 13.76 -5.30
C LYS A 26 3.10 14.36 -4.49
N TYR A 27 2.88 13.86 -3.30
CA TYR A 27 1.80 14.35 -2.45
C TYR A 27 2.26 15.39 -1.45
N GLY A 28 3.55 15.70 -1.43
CA GLY A 28 4.07 16.68 -0.49
C GLY A 28 3.90 16.24 0.95
N ALA A 29 4.07 14.96 1.22
CA ALA A 29 3.84 14.41 2.54
C ALA A 29 5.06 13.64 3.02
N ASP A 30 5.13 13.45 4.33
CA ASP A 30 6.16 12.61 4.94
C ASP A 30 5.53 11.29 5.36
N ARG A 31 6.38 10.30 5.63
CA ARG A 31 5.87 9.01 6.09
C ARG A 31 4.99 9.17 7.33
N ASP A 32 5.35 10.10 8.21
CA ASP A 32 4.58 10.32 9.43
C ASP A 32 3.19 10.87 9.15
N ASP A 33 2.99 11.47 7.99
CA ASP A 33 1.69 12.01 7.61
C ASP A 33 0.74 10.96 7.09
N LEU A 34 1.24 9.78 6.78
CA LEU A 34 0.41 8.71 6.25
C LEU A 34 -0.29 7.95 7.38
N PRO A 35 -1.49 7.41 7.11
CA PRO A 35 -2.07 6.47 8.06
C PRO A 35 -1.12 5.31 8.31
N LYS A 36 -1.24 4.68 9.45
CA LYS A 36 -0.32 3.63 9.85
C LYS A 36 -0.96 2.27 9.70
N ILE A 37 -0.15 1.27 9.38
CA ILE A 37 -0.60 -0.12 9.31
C ILE A 37 0.44 -0.95 10.04
N GLU A 38 -0.02 -1.89 10.84
CA GLU A 38 0.90 -2.72 11.61
C GLU A 38 1.61 -3.73 10.72
N ARG A 39 2.88 -3.96 11.01
CA ARG A 39 3.68 -4.91 10.25
C ARG A 39 3.07 -6.30 10.22
N THR A 40 2.36 -6.66 11.29
CA THR A 40 1.76 -7.98 11.42
C THR A 40 0.31 -8.01 10.96
N ASP A 41 -0.16 -6.94 10.32
CA ASP A 41 -1.52 -6.92 9.80
C ASP A 41 -1.74 -8.08 8.84
N ALA A 42 -2.91 -8.70 8.93
CA ALA A 42 -3.21 -9.88 8.12
C ALA A 42 -3.08 -9.58 6.63
N ALA A 43 -3.39 -8.36 6.22
CA ALA A 43 -3.30 -7.98 4.82
C ALA A 43 -1.87 -8.01 4.30
N LEU A 44 -0.89 -7.88 5.18
CA LEU A 44 0.52 -7.85 4.80
C LEU A 44 1.26 -9.14 5.10
N LYS A 45 0.54 -10.15 5.53
CA LYS A 45 1.17 -11.37 6.02
C LYS A 45 2.07 -12.02 4.98
N GLN A 46 1.68 -11.96 3.73
CA GLN A 46 2.43 -12.60 2.67
C GLN A 46 3.60 -11.76 2.18
N ASP A 47 3.54 -10.46 2.42
CA ASP A 47 4.55 -9.55 1.90
C ASP A 47 5.70 -9.31 2.86
N ASP A 48 5.49 -9.63 4.13
CA ASP A 48 6.53 -9.52 5.16
C ASP A 48 7.24 -8.16 5.12
N PRO A 49 6.49 -7.07 5.27
CA PRO A 49 7.09 -5.73 5.18
C PRO A 49 7.92 -5.39 6.40
N GLU A 50 8.74 -4.37 6.25
CA GLU A 50 9.54 -3.86 7.35
C GLU A 50 8.98 -2.52 7.82
N VAL A 51 9.27 -2.19 9.07
CA VAL A 51 8.85 -0.92 9.63
C VAL A 51 9.43 0.21 8.78
N GLY A 52 8.59 1.17 8.44
CA GLY A 52 8.98 2.29 7.59
C GLY A 52 8.64 2.10 6.13
N ASP A 53 8.28 0.89 5.73
CA ASP A 53 7.86 0.67 4.34
C ASP A 53 6.53 1.36 4.07
N VAL A 54 6.34 1.78 2.83
CA VAL A 54 5.07 2.36 2.40
C VAL A 54 4.32 1.30 1.62
N VAL A 55 3.05 1.13 1.96
CA VAL A 55 2.19 0.14 1.33
C VAL A 55 1.18 0.87 0.45
N GLU A 56 1.08 0.42 -0.79
CA GLU A 56 0.08 0.92 -1.72
C GLU A 56 -1.12 -0.01 -1.67
N ILE A 57 -2.29 0.55 -1.40
CA ILE A 57 -3.51 -0.22 -1.24
C ILE A 57 -4.48 0.16 -2.34
N HIS A 58 -4.95 -0.83 -3.08
CA HIS A 58 -5.89 -0.61 -4.16
C HIS A 58 -7.26 -1.09 -3.73
N ARG A 59 -8.25 -0.25 -3.91
CA ARG A 59 -9.63 -0.60 -3.58
C ARG A 59 -10.56 -0.25 -4.73
N ASP A 60 -11.58 -1.06 -4.90
CA ASP A 60 -12.64 -0.77 -5.85
C ASP A 60 -13.84 -0.23 -5.07
N SER A 61 -14.41 0.84 -5.59
CA SER A 61 -15.58 1.43 -4.99
C SER A 61 -16.71 1.41 -6.00
N PRO A 62 -17.91 1.01 -5.63
CA PRO A 62 -19.04 1.00 -6.57
C PRO A 62 -19.36 2.39 -7.11
N THR A 63 -19.06 3.42 -6.36
CA THR A 63 -19.39 4.77 -6.80
C THR A 63 -18.20 5.55 -7.28
N ALA A 64 -17.04 5.32 -6.71
CA ALA A 64 -15.85 6.11 -7.03
C ALA A 64 -14.88 5.40 -7.97
N GLY A 65 -15.15 4.15 -8.32
CA GLY A 65 -14.24 3.38 -9.14
C GLY A 65 -13.04 2.93 -8.34
N LYS A 66 -11.88 2.95 -8.97
CA LYS A 66 -10.66 2.48 -8.30
C LYS A 66 -10.04 3.61 -7.50
N THR A 67 -9.66 3.30 -6.29
CA THR A 67 -9.02 4.27 -5.40
C THR A 67 -7.73 3.67 -4.86
N THR A 68 -6.71 4.50 -4.73
CA THR A 68 -5.43 4.07 -4.21
C THR A 68 -5.14 4.82 -2.93
N TYR A 69 -4.73 4.08 -1.90
CA TYR A 69 -4.34 4.65 -0.61
C TYR A 69 -2.92 4.22 -0.29
N TYR A 70 -2.28 4.99 0.56
CA TYR A 70 -0.92 4.67 1.01
C TYR A 70 -0.91 4.65 2.52
N ARG A 71 -0.16 3.71 3.09
CA ARG A 71 0.01 3.61 4.54
C ARG A 71 1.46 3.31 4.85
N VAL A 72 1.90 3.69 6.03
CA VAL A 72 3.26 3.41 6.45
C VAL A 72 3.24 2.27 7.46
N VAL A 73 4.17 1.35 7.32
CA VAL A 73 4.25 0.18 8.18
C VAL A 73 4.88 0.57 9.51
N VAL A 74 4.26 0.15 10.60
CA VAL A 74 4.77 0.40 11.95
C VAL A 74 4.78 -0.90 12.73
N GLU A 75 5.50 -0.89 13.84
CA GLU A 75 5.53 -2.06 14.72
C GLU A 75 4.19 -2.21 15.40
N PRO A 76 3.72 -3.44 15.59
CA PRO A 76 2.49 -3.67 16.33
C PRO A 76 2.69 -3.31 17.80
N GLN A 77 1.63 -2.89 18.42
CA GLN A 77 1.69 -2.52 19.83
C GLN A 77 0.87 -3.47 20.69
#